data_54080e19394df9eeae0ce93097157d81
#
_entry.id   54080e19394df9eeae0ce93097157d81
#
_cell.length_a   1.000
_cell.length_b   1.000
_cell.length_c   1.000
_cell.angle_alpha   90.00
_cell.angle_beta   90.00
_cell.angle_gamma   90.00
#
_symmetry.space_group_name_H-M   'P 1'
#
loop_
_entity.id
_entity.type
_entity.pdbx_description
1 polymer ?
#
loop_
_entity_poly.entity_id
_entity_poly.type
_entity_poly.pdbx_seq_one_letter_code
_entity_poly.pdbx_strand_id
1 'polypeptide(L)'
;MMRAVSVLWWRDIVRFLRQPSRLAGAFMQPIILWLVIAGGLRSTFAFPGMSELDYLEYFFPGVLVMMALFTAIFSTMSLIEDRHAGFMQAALVGPGTRSAVALGKMLAGATLALGQSLLFLILLPLAGFTLGAVDWLALIGCLALCGLAMTAAGVALAWWVDSTAGYHGLMSVLLMPAWFASGAMFPLPTDGVVSVVLRLNPMSYMVDGVRRALYGSELPMALNAHLTNPAREWLVILVFTMIVGWLSINLCRRRDA
;
A
#
# COMPACT_ATOMS: atom_id res chain seq x y z
N MET A 1 -18.63 -5.37 -19.97
CA MET A 1 -17.45 -4.89 -19.28
C MET A 1 -17.49 -5.22 -17.77
N MET A 2 -18.51 -4.82 -17.01
CA MET A 2 -18.57 -5.10 -15.54
C MET A 2 -18.49 -6.59 -15.17
N ARG A 3 -19.19 -7.47 -15.90
CA ARG A 3 -19.09 -8.93 -15.67
C ARG A 3 -17.67 -9.47 -15.86
N ALA A 4 -16.95 -8.98 -16.88
CA ALA A 4 -15.57 -9.40 -17.09
C ALA A 4 -14.65 -8.93 -15.95
N VAL A 5 -14.83 -7.70 -15.47
CA VAL A 5 -14.09 -7.16 -14.32
C VAL A 5 -14.32 -8.00 -13.07
N SER A 6 -15.59 -8.33 -12.75
CA SER A 6 -15.91 -9.10 -11.54
C SER A 6 -15.38 -10.53 -11.59
N VAL A 7 -15.43 -11.20 -12.75
CA VAL A 7 -14.86 -12.54 -12.92
C VAL A 7 -13.33 -12.52 -12.76
N LEU A 8 -12.65 -11.56 -13.36
CA LEU A 8 -11.20 -11.42 -13.26
C LEU A 8 -10.77 -11.05 -11.82
N TRP A 9 -11.49 -10.14 -11.19
CA TRP A 9 -11.31 -9.77 -9.79
C TRP A 9 -11.40 -11.00 -8.87
N TRP A 10 -12.46 -11.78 -8.98
CA TRP A 10 -12.67 -12.98 -8.16
C TRP A 10 -11.61 -14.05 -8.44
N ARG A 11 -11.29 -14.31 -9.71
CA ARG A 11 -10.23 -15.24 -10.10
C ARG A 11 -8.90 -14.91 -9.43
N ASP A 12 -8.50 -13.63 -9.46
CA ASP A 12 -7.20 -13.21 -8.95
C ASP A 12 -7.16 -13.26 -7.41
N ILE A 13 -8.25 -12.96 -6.73
CA ILE A 13 -8.38 -13.18 -5.29
C ILE A 13 -8.21 -14.66 -4.94
N VAL A 14 -8.97 -15.54 -5.57
CA VAL A 14 -8.90 -16.98 -5.31
C VAL A 14 -7.50 -17.52 -5.61
N ARG A 15 -6.90 -17.08 -6.72
CA ARG A 15 -5.53 -17.47 -7.10
C ARG A 15 -4.52 -17.06 -6.04
N PHE A 16 -4.60 -15.82 -5.56
CA PHE A 16 -3.69 -15.32 -4.52
C PHE A 16 -3.83 -16.10 -3.21
N LEU A 17 -5.06 -16.33 -2.76
CA LEU A 17 -5.35 -17.09 -1.53
C LEU A 17 -4.92 -18.56 -1.61
N ARG A 18 -4.88 -19.13 -2.82
CA ARG A 18 -4.39 -20.51 -3.05
C ARG A 18 -2.86 -20.60 -3.18
N GLN A 19 -2.14 -19.50 -3.10
CA GLN A 19 -0.67 -19.47 -3.15
C GLN A 19 -0.09 -19.12 -1.76
N PRO A 20 0.07 -20.12 -0.85
CA PRO A 20 0.43 -19.86 0.54
C PRO A 20 1.79 -19.16 0.70
N SER A 21 2.74 -19.40 -0.21
CA SER A 21 4.05 -18.73 -0.20
C SER A 21 3.95 -17.22 -0.45
N ARG A 22 3.07 -16.80 -1.37
CA ARG A 22 2.82 -15.36 -1.63
C ARG A 22 2.06 -14.70 -0.50
N LEU A 23 1.03 -15.40 -0.01
CA LEU A 23 0.24 -14.93 1.13
C LEU A 23 1.15 -14.76 2.36
N ALA A 24 1.98 -15.76 2.66
CA ALA A 24 2.94 -15.69 3.74
C ALA A 24 3.94 -14.55 3.56
N GLY A 25 4.54 -14.38 2.38
CA GLY A 25 5.47 -13.30 2.09
C GLY A 25 4.84 -11.92 2.26
N ALA A 26 3.64 -11.71 1.73
CA ALA A 26 2.94 -10.44 1.81
C ALA A 26 2.49 -10.07 3.23
N PHE A 27 2.21 -11.07 4.09
CA PHE A 27 1.69 -10.86 5.44
C PHE A 27 2.78 -10.97 6.52
N MET A 28 3.59 -12.03 6.48
CA MET A 28 4.58 -12.30 7.54
C MET A 28 5.75 -11.34 7.50
N GLN A 29 6.20 -10.92 6.30
CA GLN A 29 7.35 -10.03 6.18
C GLN A 29 7.13 -8.68 6.87
N PRO A 30 6.01 -7.95 6.67
CA PRO A 30 5.70 -6.75 7.45
C PRO A 30 5.62 -6.97 8.95
N ILE A 31 5.01 -8.08 9.39
CA ILE A 31 4.89 -8.42 10.82
C ILE A 31 6.27 -8.63 11.46
N ILE A 32 7.10 -9.45 10.83
CA ILE A 32 8.45 -9.73 11.33
C ILE A 32 9.26 -8.44 11.39
N LEU A 33 9.18 -7.62 10.32
CA LEU A 33 9.88 -6.34 10.28
C LEU A 33 9.41 -5.41 11.41
N TRP A 34 8.09 -5.33 11.64
CA TRP A 34 7.53 -4.53 12.72
C TRP A 34 8.02 -5.00 14.10
N LEU A 35 7.93 -6.29 14.38
CA LEU A 35 8.35 -6.84 15.68
C LEU A 35 9.87 -6.70 15.90
N VAL A 36 10.68 -6.99 14.88
CA VAL A 36 12.15 -6.95 15.00
C VAL A 36 12.65 -5.51 15.10
N ILE A 37 12.20 -4.63 14.21
CA ILE A 37 12.66 -3.23 14.19
C ILE A 37 12.09 -2.49 15.40
N ALA A 38 10.79 -2.60 15.65
CA ALA A 38 10.18 -1.89 16.76
C ALA A 38 10.70 -2.40 18.10
N GLY A 39 10.84 -3.71 18.26
CA GLY A 39 11.44 -4.30 19.47
C GLY A 39 12.90 -3.91 19.67
N GLY A 40 13.70 -3.86 18.60
CA GLY A 40 15.11 -3.49 18.65
C GLY A 40 15.35 -1.99 18.91
N LEU A 41 14.49 -1.13 18.39
CA LEU A 41 14.63 0.33 18.55
C LEU A 41 13.88 0.90 19.76
N ARG A 42 13.06 0.10 20.44
CA ARG A 42 12.21 0.56 21.55
C ARG A 42 12.97 1.33 22.65
N SER A 43 14.16 0.86 23.00
CA SER A 43 14.99 1.48 24.05
C SER A 43 15.81 2.69 23.57
N THR A 44 15.99 2.84 22.27
CA THR A 44 16.89 3.85 21.69
C THR A 44 16.11 4.98 21.01
N PHE A 45 14.86 4.74 20.67
CA PHE A 45 14.02 5.72 20.00
C PHE A 45 13.46 6.74 20.98
N ALA A 46 13.76 8.01 20.73
CA ALA A 46 13.15 9.12 21.43
C ALA A 46 12.51 10.05 20.38
N PHE A 47 11.20 10.21 20.43
CA PHE A 47 10.53 11.16 19.55
C PHE A 47 10.71 12.59 20.12
N PRO A 48 11.13 13.56 19.31
CA PRO A 48 11.25 14.94 19.76
C PRO A 48 9.93 15.47 20.33
N GLY A 49 9.93 15.88 21.60
CA GLY A 49 8.75 16.41 22.28
C GLY A 49 7.75 15.36 22.81
N MET A 50 8.05 14.06 22.69
CA MET A 50 7.20 12.97 23.20
C MET A 50 8.06 11.85 23.80
N SER A 51 8.33 11.94 25.09
CA SER A 51 9.12 10.92 25.81
C SER A 51 8.38 9.60 26.04
N GLU A 52 7.06 9.62 25.94
CA GLU A 52 6.18 8.47 26.24
C GLU A 52 5.74 7.68 24.99
N LEU A 53 6.03 8.17 23.78
CA LEU A 53 5.63 7.49 22.54
C LEU A 53 6.50 6.24 22.32
N ASP A 54 5.88 5.06 22.39
CA ASP A 54 6.56 3.81 22.08
C ASP A 54 6.81 3.71 20.55
N TYR A 55 7.99 3.20 20.20
CA TYR A 55 8.33 3.00 18.79
C TYR A 55 7.44 1.95 18.09
N LEU A 56 6.94 0.95 18.84
CA LEU A 56 5.94 0.01 18.33
C LEU A 56 4.68 0.71 17.82
N GLU A 57 4.20 1.68 18.60
CA GLU A 57 3.05 2.50 18.26
C GLU A 57 3.34 3.43 17.08
N TYR A 58 4.47 4.15 17.12
CA TYR A 58 4.88 5.07 16.06
C TYR A 58 5.00 4.39 14.69
N PHE A 59 5.56 3.19 14.65
CA PHE A 59 5.86 2.46 13.41
C PHE A 59 4.65 1.72 12.83
N PHE A 60 3.64 1.40 13.63
CA PHE A 60 2.46 0.62 13.24
C PHE A 60 1.72 1.15 12.01
N PRO A 61 1.40 2.47 11.88
CA PRO A 61 0.78 3.04 10.68
C PRO A 61 1.61 2.81 9.42
N GLY A 62 2.92 2.96 9.52
CA GLY A 62 3.86 2.71 8.43
C GLY A 62 3.85 1.25 7.95
N VAL A 63 3.67 0.30 8.88
CA VAL A 63 3.55 -1.13 8.55
C VAL A 63 2.26 -1.43 7.81
N LEU A 64 1.14 -0.81 8.17
CA LEU A 64 -0.12 -0.94 7.43
C LEU A 64 0.02 -0.50 5.97
N VAL A 65 0.69 0.62 5.72
CA VAL A 65 0.99 1.08 4.35
C VAL A 65 1.96 0.13 3.64
N MET A 66 2.95 -0.41 4.36
CA MET A 66 3.86 -1.42 3.82
C MET A 66 3.14 -2.70 3.41
N MET A 67 2.13 -3.15 4.16
CA MET A 67 1.32 -4.31 3.79
C MET A 67 0.61 -4.09 2.45
N ALA A 68 0.04 -2.90 2.24
CA ALA A 68 -0.57 -2.56 0.96
C ALA A 68 0.45 -2.62 -0.19
N LEU A 69 1.68 -2.14 0.04
CA LEU A 69 2.78 -2.20 -0.92
C LEU A 69 3.19 -3.63 -1.26
N PHE A 70 3.45 -4.48 -0.27
CA PHE A 70 3.85 -5.87 -0.51
C PHE A 70 2.73 -6.66 -1.20
N THR A 71 1.48 -6.47 -0.77
CA THR A 71 0.34 -7.10 -1.43
C THR A 71 0.22 -6.68 -2.88
N ALA A 72 0.45 -5.39 -3.19
CA ALA A 72 0.48 -4.91 -4.55
C ALA A 72 1.58 -5.60 -5.38
N ILE A 73 2.80 -5.73 -4.83
CA ILE A 73 3.91 -6.42 -5.50
C ILE A 73 3.52 -7.85 -5.84
N PHE A 74 3.09 -8.63 -4.85
CA PHE A 74 2.81 -10.05 -5.05
C PHE A 74 1.56 -10.32 -5.89
N SER A 75 0.51 -9.50 -5.76
CA SER A 75 -0.72 -9.67 -6.54
C SER A 75 -0.53 -9.33 -8.02
N THR A 76 0.24 -8.28 -8.31
CA THR A 76 0.43 -7.80 -9.68
C THR A 76 1.48 -8.60 -10.48
N MET A 77 2.35 -9.36 -9.82
CA MET A 77 3.21 -10.36 -10.49
C MET A 77 2.39 -11.34 -11.35
N SER A 78 1.16 -11.64 -10.94
CA SER A 78 0.25 -12.50 -11.70
C SER A 78 -0.06 -11.95 -13.10
N LEU A 79 0.13 -10.66 -13.37
CA LEU A 79 -0.04 -10.07 -14.68
C LEU A 79 1.06 -10.54 -15.66
N ILE A 80 2.30 -10.62 -15.18
CA ILE A 80 3.44 -11.09 -15.98
C ILE A 80 3.28 -12.59 -16.26
N GLU A 81 2.87 -13.37 -15.25
CA GLU A 81 2.59 -14.79 -15.41
C GLU A 81 1.46 -15.05 -16.39
N ASP A 82 0.40 -14.26 -16.34
CA ASP A 82 -0.74 -14.36 -17.26
C ASP A 82 -0.32 -14.07 -18.72
N ARG A 83 0.64 -13.15 -18.92
CA ARG A 83 1.22 -12.90 -20.26
C ARG A 83 2.01 -14.10 -20.75
N HIS A 84 2.91 -14.64 -19.93
CA HIS A 84 3.73 -15.80 -20.31
C HIS A 84 2.90 -17.07 -20.55
N ALA A 85 1.81 -17.24 -19.80
CA ALA A 85 0.90 -18.38 -19.98
C ALA A 85 -0.07 -18.21 -21.18
N GLY A 86 0.00 -17.11 -21.94
CA GLY A 86 -0.92 -16.85 -23.06
C GLY A 86 -2.35 -16.52 -22.64
N PHE A 87 -2.62 -16.41 -21.33
CA PHE A 87 -3.96 -16.10 -20.82
C PHE A 87 -4.50 -14.75 -21.32
N MET A 88 -3.61 -13.77 -21.49
CA MET A 88 -3.98 -12.46 -22.01
C MET A 88 -4.60 -12.55 -23.41
N GLN A 89 -4.03 -13.38 -24.29
CA GLN A 89 -4.55 -13.60 -25.65
C GLN A 89 -5.92 -14.28 -25.59
N ALA A 90 -6.07 -15.33 -24.77
CA ALA A 90 -7.34 -16.01 -24.59
C ALA A 90 -8.43 -15.09 -24.01
N ALA A 91 -8.09 -14.24 -23.06
CA ALA A 91 -9.03 -13.29 -22.44
C ALA A 91 -9.49 -12.19 -23.43
N LEU A 92 -8.67 -11.84 -24.44
CA LEU A 92 -8.97 -10.82 -25.45
C LEU A 92 -9.78 -11.36 -26.63
N VAL A 93 -9.77 -12.68 -26.88
CA VAL A 93 -10.67 -13.33 -27.86
C VAL A 93 -12.10 -13.38 -27.34
N GLY A 94 -12.28 -13.33 -26.00
CA GLY A 94 -13.57 -13.27 -25.35
C GLY A 94 -14.13 -11.83 -25.25
N PRO A 95 -15.24 -11.64 -24.51
CA PRO A 95 -15.85 -10.32 -24.30
C PRO A 95 -15.05 -9.41 -23.35
N GLY A 96 -13.84 -9.81 -22.96
CA GLY A 96 -12.94 -9.08 -22.08
C GLY A 96 -12.18 -7.99 -22.84
N THR A 97 -12.17 -6.77 -22.28
CA THR A 97 -11.30 -5.69 -22.78
C THR A 97 -10.03 -5.62 -21.97
N ARG A 98 -8.93 -5.14 -22.54
CA ARG A 98 -7.66 -4.90 -21.80
C ARG A 98 -7.87 -4.03 -20.55
N SER A 99 -8.76 -3.05 -20.64
CA SER A 99 -9.15 -2.23 -19.48
C SER A 99 -9.85 -3.05 -18.39
N ALA A 100 -10.63 -4.08 -18.75
CA ALA A 100 -11.27 -4.96 -17.77
C ALA A 100 -10.23 -5.81 -17.02
N VAL A 101 -9.16 -6.23 -17.69
CA VAL A 101 -8.04 -6.94 -17.06
C VAL A 101 -7.33 -6.03 -16.05
N ALA A 102 -6.97 -4.79 -16.44
CA ALA A 102 -6.34 -3.84 -15.55
C ALA A 102 -7.20 -3.54 -14.31
N LEU A 103 -8.48 -3.22 -14.53
CA LEU A 103 -9.42 -2.93 -13.45
C LEU A 103 -9.65 -4.14 -12.53
N GLY A 104 -9.79 -5.34 -13.09
CA GLY A 104 -9.96 -6.56 -12.31
C GLY A 104 -8.76 -6.81 -11.39
N LYS A 105 -7.54 -6.64 -11.91
CA LYS A 105 -6.30 -6.80 -11.13
C LYS A 105 -6.14 -5.71 -10.06
N MET A 106 -6.42 -4.45 -10.40
CA MET A 106 -6.36 -3.34 -9.45
C MET A 106 -7.34 -3.55 -8.29
N LEU A 107 -8.57 -3.93 -8.58
CA LEU A 107 -9.58 -4.22 -7.55
C LEU A 107 -9.23 -5.46 -6.73
N ALA A 108 -8.71 -6.53 -7.34
CA ALA A 108 -8.30 -7.72 -6.63
C ALA A 108 -7.17 -7.43 -5.64
N GLY A 109 -6.11 -6.75 -6.08
CA GLY A 109 -5.01 -6.38 -5.21
C GLY A 109 -5.42 -5.40 -4.10
N ALA A 110 -6.26 -4.41 -4.40
CA ALA A 110 -6.81 -3.50 -3.40
C ALA A 110 -7.64 -4.24 -2.32
N THR A 111 -8.48 -5.18 -2.74
CA THR A 111 -9.29 -6.02 -1.82
C THR A 111 -8.38 -6.89 -0.94
N LEU A 112 -7.36 -7.50 -1.51
CA LEU A 112 -6.39 -8.32 -0.77
C LEU A 112 -5.59 -7.47 0.22
N ALA A 113 -5.11 -6.29 -0.22
CA ALA A 113 -4.36 -5.36 0.63
C ALA A 113 -5.21 -4.89 1.82
N LEU A 114 -6.46 -4.50 1.57
CA LEU A 114 -7.39 -4.11 2.61
C LEU A 114 -7.66 -5.27 3.58
N GLY A 115 -7.94 -6.47 3.06
CA GLY A 115 -8.18 -7.66 3.89
C GLY A 115 -6.99 -8.01 4.79
N GLN A 116 -5.77 -7.94 4.27
CA GLN A 116 -4.55 -8.18 5.06
C GLN A 116 -4.32 -7.08 6.10
N SER A 117 -4.54 -5.80 5.73
CA SER A 117 -4.44 -4.69 6.67
C SER A 117 -5.45 -4.83 7.81
N LEU A 118 -6.70 -5.21 7.51
CA LEU A 118 -7.72 -5.46 8.52
C LEU A 118 -7.37 -6.63 9.46
N LEU A 119 -6.75 -7.70 8.92
CA LEU A 119 -6.23 -8.79 9.76
C LEU A 119 -5.08 -8.31 10.67
N PHE A 120 -4.21 -7.43 10.18
CA PHE A 120 -3.12 -6.88 10.97
C PHE A 120 -3.62 -5.98 12.11
N LEU A 121 -4.76 -5.30 11.93
CA LEU A 121 -5.40 -4.49 12.98
C LEU A 121 -5.80 -5.29 14.23
N ILE A 122 -5.82 -6.63 14.18
CA ILE A 122 -5.98 -7.47 15.38
C ILE A 122 -4.83 -7.21 16.39
N LEU A 123 -3.66 -6.80 15.90
CA LEU A 123 -2.49 -6.45 16.72
C LEU A 123 -2.53 -5.01 17.27
N LEU A 124 -3.57 -4.25 16.98
CA LEU A 124 -3.71 -2.84 17.38
C LEU A 124 -3.54 -2.62 18.91
N PRO A 125 -4.16 -3.44 19.78
CA PRO A 125 -3.98 -3.30 21.22
C PRO A 125 -2.53 -3.57 21.67
N LEU A 126 -1.82 -4.47 20.99
CA LEU A 126 -0.42 -4.77 21.27
C LEU A 126 0.51 -3.60 20.89
N ALA A 127 0.10 -2.80 19.90
CA ALA A 127 0.83 -1.60 19.49
C ALA A 127 0.57 -0.40 20.41
N GLY A 128 -0.38 -0.47 21.35
CA GLY A 128 -0.66 0.59 22.33
C GLY A 128 -1.87 1.47 21.97
N PHE A 129 -2.56 1.20 20.86
CA PHE A 129 -3.71 2.00 20.45
C PHE A 129 -4.99 1.63 21.20
N THR A 130 -5.81 2.65 21.50
CA THR A 130 -7.15 2.49 22.07
C THR A 130 -8.19 2.34 20.96
N LEU A 131 -8.93 1.23 20.95
CA LEU A 131 -9.92 0.94 19.91
C LEU A 131 -11.03 2.00 19.82
N GLY A 132 -11.34 2.66 20.93
CA GLY A 132 -12.38 3.70 21.01
C GLY A 132 -11.99 5.02 20.39
N ALA A 133 -10.70 5.31 20.27
CA ALA A 133 -10.19 6.54 19.67
C ALA A 133 -10.14 6.50 18.14
N VAL A 134 -10.05 5.29 17.56
CA VAL A 134 -9.84 5.08 16.14
C VAL A 134 -11.01 5.60 15.30
N ASP A 135 -10.71 6.44 14.30
CA ASP A 135 -11.66 6.77 13.24
C ASP A 135 -11.68 5.64 12.18
N TRP A 136 -12.54 4.66 12.42
CA TRP A 136 -12.66 3.47 11.57
C TRP A 136 -13.02 3.79 10.13
N LEU A 137 -13.86 4.81 9.90
CA LEU A 137 -14.28 5.18 8.55
C LEU A 137 -13.12 5.77 7.76
N ALA A 138 -12.38 6.69 8.37
CA ALA A 138 -11.19 7.28 7.78
C ALA A 138 -10.10 6.21 7.56
N LEU A 139 -9.88 5.32 8.54
CA LEU A 139 -8.88 4.25 8.47
C LEU A 139 -9.16 3.30 7.32
N ILE A 140 -10.37 2.75 7.23
CA ILE A 140 -10.75 1.81 6.17
C ILE A 140 -10.69 2.49 4.81
N GLY A 141 -11.18 3.72 4.71
CA GLY A 141 -11.12 4.52 3.47
C GLY A 141 -9.68 4.78 3.01
N CYS A 142 -8.80 5.17 3.93
CA CYS A 142 -7.40 5.41 3.65
C CYS A 142 -6.69 4.11 3.22
N LEU A 143 -6.87 3.00 3.95
CA LEU A 143 -6.28 1.69 3.60
C LEU A 143 -6.77 1.17 2.25
N ALA A 144 -8.05 1.34 1.93
CA ALA A 144 -8.62 0.96 0.64
C ALA A 144 -7.98 1.76 -0.51
N LEU A 145 -7.83 3.07 -0.34
CA LEU A 145 -7.18 3.94 -1.33
C LEU A 145 -5.67 3.63 -1.45
N CYS A 146 -4.97 3.39 -0.34
CA CYS A 146 -3.57 2.95 -0.35
C CYS A 146 -3.41 1.65 -1.14
N GLY A 147 -4.24 0.64 -0.86
CA GLY A 147 -4.24 -0.63 -1.57
C GLY A 147 -4.51 -0.46 -3.06
N LEU A 148 -5.48 0.38 -3.43
CA LEU A 148 -5.82 0.67 -4.82
C LEU A 148 -4.69 1.41 -5.53
N ALA A 149 -4.12 2.44 -4.91
CA ALA A 149 -3.01 3.22 -5.46
C ALA A 149 -1.76 2.37 -5.70
N MET A 150 -1.36 1.58 -4.69
CA MET A 150 -0.19 0.71 -4.79
C MET A 150 -0.38 -0.39 -5.83
N THR A 151 -1.58 -1.00 -5.87
CA THR A 151 -1.86 -2.02 -6.89
C THR A 151 -1.93 -1.43 -8.30
N ALA A 152 -2.49 -0.23 -8.45
CA ALA A 152 -2.49 0.46 -9.73
C ALA A 152 -1.06 0.77 -10.19
N ALA A 153 -0.21 1.29 -9.31
CA ALA A 153 1.22 1.50 -9.61
C ALA A 153 1.91 0.17 -9.98
N GLY A 154 1.60 -0.89 -9.24
CA GLY A 154 2.10 -2.23 -9.53
C GLY A 154 1.69 -2.76 -10.90
N VAL A 155 0.42 -2.59 -11.29
CA VAL A 155 -0.08 -2.95 -12.64
C VAL A 155 0.63 -2.15 -13.71
N ALA A 156 0.80 -0.83 -13.53
CA ALA A 156 1.52 0.03 -14.47
C ALA A 156 2.97 -0.46 -14.68
N LEU A 157 3.69 -0.76 -13.61
CA LEU A 157 5.07 -1.23 -13.66
C LEU A 157 5.17 -2.66 -14.23
N ALA A 158 4.26 -3.57 -13.83
CA ALA A 158 4.22 -4.94 -14.35
C ALA A 158 3.98 -4.99 -15.86
N TRP A 159 3.38 -3.94 -16.44
CA TRP A 159 3.18 -3.83 -17.87
C TRP A 159 4.48 -3.58 -18.66
N TRP A 160 5.47 -2.98 -18.01
CA TRP A 160 6.75 -2.64 -18.63
C TRP A 160 7.80 -3.73 -18.53
N VAL A 161 7.63 -4.66 -17.60
CA VAL A 161 8.63 -5.67 -17.26
C VAL A 161 8.19 -7.04 -17.78
N ASP A 162 9.12 -7.79 -18.38
CA ASP A 162 8.84 -9.08 -18.97
C ASP A 162 9.21 -10.27 -18.07
N SER A 163 9.83 -10.04 -16.90
CA SER A 163 10.18 -11.12 -15.97
C SER A 163 9.72 -10.81 -14.55
N THR A 164 9.27 -11.83 -13.82
CA THR A 164 8.87 -11.72 -12.42
C THR A 164 10.03 -11.30 -11.51
N ALA A 165 11.25 -11.79 -11.80
CA ALA A 165 12.45 -11.40 -11.06
C ALA A 165 12.82 -9.93 -11.29
N GLY A 166 12.80 -9.47 -12.56
CA GLY A 166 13.03 -8.07 -12.90
C GLY A 166 11.98 -7.14 -12.30
N TYR A 167 10.71 -7.56 -12.29
CA TYR A 167 9.63 -6.83 -11.65
C TYR A 167 9.85 -6.67 -10.13
N HIS A 168 10.22 -7.75 -9.46
CA HIS A 168 10.49 -7.72 -8.01
C HIS A 168 11.67 -6.80 -7.68
N GLY A 169 12.75 -6.87 -8.48
CA GLY A 169 13.89 -5.96 -8.35
C GLY A 169 13.50 -4.49 -8.54
N LEU A 170 12.75 -4.19 -9.61
CA LEU A 170 12.28 -2.81 -9.88
C LEU A 170 11.39 -2.27 -8.76
N MET A 171 10.44 -3.07 -8.28
CA MET A 171 9.57 -2.71 -7.16
C MET A 171 10.35 -2.45 -5.88
N SER A 172 11.35 -3.29 -5.59
CA SER A 172 12.20 -3.12 -4.41
C SER A 172 13.04 -1.84 -4.50
N VAL A 173 13.57 -1.52 -5.67
CA VAL A 173 14.40 -0.29 -5.87
C VAL A 173 13.56 0.99 -5.87
N LEU A 174 12.31 0.94 -6.33
CA LEU A 174 11.47 2.15 -6.39
C LEU A 174 10.63 2.33 -5.13
N LEU A 175 9.88 1.29 -4.73
CA LEU A 175 8.87 1.43 -3.70
C LEU A 175 9.43 1.31 -2.29
N MET A 176 10.46 0.50 -2.06
CA MET A 176 11.05 0.38 -0.73
C MET A 176 11.71 1.69 -0.27
N PRO A 177 12.59 2.35 -1.06
CA PRO A 177 13.11 3.66 -0.67
C PRO A 177 12.03 4.72 -0.51
N ALA A 178 10.99 4.72 -1.37
CA ALA A 178 9.86 5.62 -1.22
C ALA A 178 9.12 5.40 0.11
N TRP A 179 8.92 4.14 0.52
CA TRP A 179 8.32 3.83 1.81
C TRP A 179 9.23 4.23 2.98
N PHE A 180 10.53 3.99 2.93
CA PHE A 180 11.48 4.47 3.94
C PHE A 180 11.44 5.99 4.09
N ALA A 181 11.33 6.70 2.97
CA ALA A 181 11.27 8.16 2.89
C ALA A 181 9.87 8.74 3.20
N SER A 182 8.91 7.92 3.64
CA SER A 182 7.51 8.35 3.86
C SER A 182 7.20 8.81 5.27
N GLY A 183 8.16 8.79 6.20
CA GLY A 183 7.87 9.03 7.62
C GLY A 183 7.32 7.81 8.35
N ALA A 184 7.33 6.64 7.70
CA ALA A 184 6.88 5.38 8.30
C ALA A 184 7.76 4.96 9.48
N MET A 185 9.08 5.02 9.31
CA MET A 185 10.06 4.59 10.32
C MET A 185 10.58 5.74 11.19
N PHE A 186 10.75 6.92 10.62
CA PHE A 186 11.31 8.07 11.31
C PHE A 186 10.48 9.32 11.02
N PRO A 187 10.32 10.22 11.99
CA PRO A 187 9.60 11.48 11.77
C PRO A 187 10.27 12.28 10.66
N LEU A 188 9.45 12.81 9.77
CA LEU A 188 9.95 13.68 8.71
C LEU A 188 10.37 15.03 9.31
N PRO A 189 11.48 15.63 8.83
CA PRO A 189 11.85 16.97 9.22
C PRO A 189 10.74 17.96 8.84
N THR A 190 10.49 18.92 9.72
CA THR A 190 9.46 19.96 9.50
C THR A 190 9.93 21.03 8.54
N ASP A 191 11.25 21.27 8.47
CA ASP A 191 11.86 22.40 7.77
C ASP A 191 12.97 21.96 6.81
N GLY A 192 13.30 22.84 5.89
CA GLY A 192 14.40 22.68 4.95
C GLY A 192 14.05 21.97 3.65
N VAL A 193 15.02 21.91 2.73
CA VAL A 193 14.86 21.33 1.38
C VAL A 193 14.53 19.85 1.45
N VAL A 194 15.10 19.13 2.41
CA VAL A 194 14.85 17.69 2.60
C VAL A 194 13.38 17.43 2.93
N SER A 195 12.76 18.26 3.78
CA SER A 195 11.33 18.17 4.08
C SER A 195 10.48 18.30 2.82
N VAL A 196 10.79 19.26 1.97
CA VAL A 196 10.05 19.48 0.72
C VAL A 196 10.16 18.25 -0.20
N VAL A 197 11.37 17.71 -0.37
CA VAL A 197 11.60 16.51 -1.22
C VAL A 197 10.84 15.29 -0.68
N LEU A 198 10.90 15.04 0.63
CA LEU A 198 10.22 13.91 1.24
C LEU A 198 8.69 14.05 1.19
N ARG A 199 8.17 15.29 1.22
CA ARG A 199 6.74 15.58 1.05
C ARG A 199 6.24 15.54 -0.40
N LEU A 200 7.12 15.38 -1.40
CA LEU A 200 6.70 15.02 -2.77
C LEU A 200 6.32 13.55 -2.88
N ASN A 201 6.70 12.74 -1.92
CA ASN A 201 6.38 11.32 -1.89
C ASN A 201 4.90 11.09 -1.49
N PRO A 202 4.06 10.50 -2.36
CA PRO A 202 2.65 10.25 -2.03
C PRO A 202 2.46 9.27 -0.86
N MET A 203 3.45 8.39 -0.60
CA MET A 203 3.39 7.47 0.53
C MET A 203 3.46 8.20 1.89
N SER A 204 4.07 9.38 1.95
CA SER A 204 4.09 10.20 3.19
C SER A 204 2.66 10.57 3.62
N TYR A 205 1.82 10.95 2.65
CA TYR A 205 0.42 11.27 2.92
C TYR A 205 -0.41 10.04 3.28
N MET A 206 -0.08 8.88 2.71
CA MET A 206 -0.72 7.61 3.08
C MET A 206 -0.42 7.23 4.53
N VAL A 207 0.85 7.37 4.94
CA VAL A 207 1.27 7.10 6.33
C VAL A 207 0.64 8.10 7.29
N ASP A 208 0.64 9.39 6.95
CA ASP A 208 0.02 10.44 7.76
C ASP A 208 -1.49 10.22 7.92
N GLY A 209 -2.21 9.90 6.83
CA GLY A 209 -3.64 9.63 6.86
C GLY A 209 -4.01 8.41 7.71
N VAL A 210 -3.25 7.30 7.57
CA VAL A 210 -3.43 6.10 8.41
C VAL A 210 -3.12 6.43 9.87
N ARG A 211 -2.03 7.15 10.14
CA ARG A 211 -1.62 7.55 11.49
C ARG A 211 -2.70 8.41 12.15
N ARG A 212 -3.19 9.43 11.46
CA ARG A 212 -4.27 10.30 11.94
C ARG A 212 -5.54 9.52 12.25
N ALA A 213 -5.92 8.58 11.39
CA ALA A 213 -7.11 7.76 11.59
C ALA A 213 -6.97 6.80 12.77
N LEU A 214 -5.78 6.26 13.03
CA LEU A 214 -5.51 5.38 14.17
C LEU A 214 -5.56 6.10 15.51
N TYR A 215 -4.99 7.29 15.60
CA TYR A 215 -5.08 8.11 16.82
C TYR A 215 -6.45 8.78 16.98
N GLY A 216 -7.12 9.13 15.88
CA GLY A 216 -8.43 9.75 15.87
C GLY A 216 -8.53 10.93 16.84
N SER A 217 -9.36 10.78 17.89
CA SER A 217 -9.57 11.82 18.90
C SER A 217 -8.41 11.99 19.89
N GLU A 218 -7.52 11.04 20.00
CA GLU A 218 -6.38 11.03 20.94
C GLU A 218 -5.06 11.43 20.28
N LEU A 219 -5.10 12.06 19.09
CA LEU A 219 -3.89 12.45 18.35
C LEU A 219 -3.04 13.46 19.14
N PRO A 220 -1.80 13.09 19.56
CA PRO A 220 -0.96 13.98 20.35
C PRO A 220 -0.57 15.22 19.56
N MET A 221 -0.57 16.39 20.24
CA MET A 221 -0.30 17.69 19.60
C MET A 221 1.12 17.73 18.99
N ALA A 222 2.12 17.16 19.67
CA ALA A 222 3.48 17.09 19.16
C ALA A 222 3.56 16.25 17.88
N LEU A 223 2.85 15.12 17.82
CA LEU A 223 2.79 14.28 16.62
C LEU A 223 2.04 15.00 15.50
N ASN A 224 0.92 15.66 15.81
CA ASN A 224 0.13 16.40 14.83
C ASN A 224 0.93 17.51 14.14
N ALA A 225 1.88 18.14 14.84
CA ALA A 225 2.78 19.16 14.25
C ALA A 225 3.67 18.60 13.11
N HIS A 226 3.95 17.30 13.10
CA HIS A 226 4.72 16.64 12.05
C HIS A 226 3.85 16.10 10.89
N LEU A 227 2.52 16.00 11.09
CA LEU A 227 1.59 15.53 10.06
C LEU A 227 1.22 16.65 9.10
N THR A 228 0.83 16.25 7.91
CA THR A 228 0.27 17.17 6.91
C THR A 228 -1.18 17.57 7.26
N ASN A 229 -1.72 18.57 6.56
CA ASN A 229 -3.12 18.95 6.72
C ASN A 229 -4.04 17.82 6.22
N PRO A 230 -5.10 17.42 6.96
CA PRO A 230 -6.00 16.32 6.59
C PRO A 230 -6.59 16.44 5.17
N ALA A 231 -7.04 17.64 4.79
CA ALA A 231 -7.59 17.87 3.45
C ALA A 231 -6.54 17.64 2.35
N ARG A 232 -5.28 18.02 2.61
CA ARG A 232 -4.17 17.78 1.71
C ARG A 232 -3.80 16.30 1.63
N GLU A 233 -3.84 15.57 2.73
CA GLU A 233 -3.62 14.12 2.78
C GLU A 233 -4.57 13.40 1.82
N TRP A 234 -5.87 13.60 2.01
CA TRP A 234 -6.90 12.98 1.17
C TRP A 234 -6.80 13.40 -0.30
N LEU A 235 -6.55 14.69 -0.55
CA LEU A 235 -6.40 15.21 -1.91
C LEU A 235 -5.23 14.52 -2.62
N VAL A 236 -4.05 14.46 -2.00
CA VAL A 236 -2.86 13.85 -2.61
C VAL A 236 -3.07 12.35 -2.85
N ILE A 237 -3.63 11.62 -1.87
CA ILE A 237 -3.91 10.19 -2.01
C ILE A 237 -4.89 9.94 -3.17
N LEU A 238 -5.98 10.71 -3.25
CA LEU A 238 -6.98 10.59 -4.31
C LEU A 238 -6.39 10.92 -5.68
N VAL A 239 -5.69 12.05 -5.81
CA VAL A 239 -5.07 12.48 -7.08
C VAL A 239 -4.03 11.46 -7.53
N PHE A 240 -3.17 10.99 -6.63
CA PHE A 240 -2.19 9.96 -6.94
C PHE A 240 -2.88 8.66 -7.40
N THR A 241 -3.90 8.20 -6.68
CA THR A 241 -4.68 7.00 -7.06
C THR A 241 -5.30 7.15 -8.44
N MET A 242 -5.87 8.31 -8.75
CA MET A 242 -6.44 8.59 -10.07
C MET A 242 -5.38 8.59 -11.17
N ILE A 243 -4.24 9.22 -10.94
CA ILE A 243 -3.13 9.29 -11.91
C ILE A 243 -2.60 7.89 -12.22
N VAL A 244 -2.25 7.10 -11.18
CA VAL A 244 -1.69 5.76 -11.40
C VAL A 244 -2.74 4.79 -11.95
N GLY A 245 -4.00 4.92 -11.57
CA GLY A 245 -5.12 4.15 -12.10
C GLY A 245 -5.34 4.44 -13.59
N TRP A 246 -5.40 5.70 -13.96
CA TRP A 246 -5.51 6.13 -15.35
C TRP A 246 -4.30 5.67 -16.17
N LEU A 247 -3.09 5.84 -15.66
CA LEU A 247 -1.85 5.39 -16.31
C LEU A 247 -1.89 3.89 -16.57
N SER A 248 -2.26 3.08 -15.57
CA SER A 248 -2.37 1.62 -15.68
C SER A 248 -3.34 1.20 -16.78
N ILE A 249 -4.54 1.82 -16.82
CA ILE A 249 -5.55 1.51 -17.83
C ILE A 249 -5.04 1.88 -19.23
N ASN A 250 -4.40 3.04 -19.38
CA ASN A 250 -3.90 3.50 -20.67
C ASN A 250 -2.70 2.69 -21.18
N LEU A 251 -1.79 2.30 -20.30
CA LEU A 251 -0.68 1.42 -20.65
C LEU A 251 -1.18 0.06 -21.13
N CYS A 252 -2.17 -0.51 -20.43
CA CYS A 252 -2.80 -1.76 -20.86
C CYS A 252 -3.50 -1.66 -22.22
N ARG A 253 -3.98 -0.47 -22.60
CA ARG A 253 -4.64 -0.24 -23.91
C ARG A 253 -3.66 -0.12 -25.08
N ARG A 254 -2.50 0.54 -24.86
CA ARG A 254 -1.60 0.99 -25.94
C ARG A 254 -0.62 -0.04 -26.44
N ARG A 255 -0.23 -1.02 -25.62
CA ARG A 255 0.80 -1.99 -25.99
C ARG A 255 0.14 -3.16 -26.72
N ASP A 256 0.37 -3.21 -28.03
CA ASP A 256 0.14 -4.42 -28.81
C ASP A 256 1.13 -5.47 -28.32
N ALA A 257 0.60 -6.58 -27.79
CA ALA A 257 1.39 -7.69 -27.33
C ALA A 257 1.87 -8.54 -28.52
#